data_d29cb10227e2fde2772f06ae27203c06
#
_entry.id   d29cb10227e2fde2772f06ae27203c06
#
_cell.length_a   1.000
_cell.length_b   1.000
_cell.length_c   1.000
_cell.angle_alpha   90.00
_cell.angle_beta   90.00
_cell.angle_gamma   90.00
#
_symmetry.space_group_name_H-M   'P 1'
#
loop_
_entity.id
_entity.type
_entity.pdbx_description
1 polymer ?
#
loop_
_entity_poly.entity_id
_entity_poly.type
_entity_poly.pdbx_seq_one_letter_code
_entity_poly.pdbx_strand_id
1 'polypeptide(L)'
;MHISDSLADVILCAGIHNKHDQMSETVIRMAGDRISAVVEIALKLNRMLGEEVTTADIETTWAHAQDIYDPKWMEDDYGNWQSYGARGDLKVLCTTDLGLRRLIKADDEAGWVDTVLIKPKVILEEMLSSSSPIEAK
;
A
#
# COMPACT_ATOMS: atom_id res chain seq x y z
N MET A 1 -8.75 7.54 -17.75
CA MET A 1 -9.36 7.04 -16.52
C MET A 1 -9.05 8.06 -15.43
N HIS A 2 -10.06 8.70 -14.86
CA HIS A 2 -9.86 9.74 -13.86
C HIS A 2 -9.89 9.13 -12.45
N ILE A 3 -9.07 9.61 -11.53
CA ILE A 3 -9.02 9.14 -10.13
C ILE A 3 -10.41 9.22 -9.49
N SER A 4 -11.19 10.27 -9.82
CA SER A 4 -12.58 10.44 -9.35
C SER A 4 -13.51 9.30 -9.77
N ASP A 5 -13.32 8.75 -10.98
CA ASP A 5 -14.14 7.63 -11.48
C ASP A 5 -13.82 6.35 -10.72
N SER A 6 -12.54 6.07 -10.49
CA SER A 6 -12.11 4.92 -9.69
C SER A 6 -12.61 5.00 -8.24
N LEU A 7 -12.59 6.19 -7.63
CA LEU A 7 -13.15 6.40 -6.28
C LEU A 7 -14.68 6.25 -6.28
N ALA A 8 -15.37 6.71 -7.31
CA ALA A 8 -16.81 6.52 -7.46
C ALA A 8 -17.16 5.03 -7.56
N ASP A 9 -16.39 4.24 -8.31
CA ASP A 9 -16.57 2.79 -8.42
C ASP A 9 -16.43 2.10 -7.06
N VAL A 10 -15.40 2.44 -6.28
CA VAL A 10 -15.20 1.88 -4.92
C VAL A 10 -16.39 2.21 -4.00
N ILE A 11 -16.87 3.45 -4.03
CA ILE A 11 -18.00 3.89 -3.20
C ILE A 11 -19.29 3.18 -3.61
N LEU A 12 -19.52 2.98 -4.91
CA LEU A 12 -20.68 2.25 -5.42
C LEU A 12 -20.62 0.76 -5.04
N CYS A 13 -19.43 0.16 -5.10
CA CYS A 13 -19.20 -1.23 -4.64
C CYS A 13 -19.46 -1.40 -3.13
N ALA A 14 -19.26 -0.34 -2.34
CA ALA A 14 -19.59 -0.33 -0.91
C ALA A 14 -21.10 -0.26 -0.60
N GLY A 15 -21.96 -0.28 -1.61
CA GLY A 15 -23.43 -0.39 -1.46
C GLY A 15 -24.18 0.95 -1.49
N ILE A 16 -23.53 2.04 -1.89
CA ILE A 16 -24.22 3.31 -2.11
C ILE A 16 -24.90 3.26 -3.49
N HIS A 17 -26.23 3.29 -3.50
CA HIS A 17 -27.01 3.25 -4.72
C HIS A 17 -27.17 4.65 -5.33
N ASN A 18 -26.26 5.01 -6.21
CA ASN A 18 -26.34 6.24 -7.00
C ASN A 18 -25.88 5.98 -8.46
N LYS A 19 -26.19 6.90 -9.36
CA LYS A 19 -25.62 6.81 -10.72
C LYS A 19 -24.14 7.14 -10.67
N HIS A 20 -23.30 6.42 -11.43
CA HIS A 20 -21.86 6.58 -11.47
C HIS A 20 -21.44 8.05 -11.73
N ASP A 21 -22.03 8.70 -12.73
CA ASP A 21 -21.72 10.09 -13.08
C ASP A 21 -22.00 11.06 -11.93
N GLN A 22 -23.11 10.89 -11.20
CA GLN A 22 -23.46 11.71 -10.04
C GLN A 22 -22.50 11.46 -8.87
N MET A 23 -22.00 10.23 -8.73
CA MET A 23 -21.04 9.88 -7.70
C MET A 23 -19.67 10.49 -8.02
N SER A 24 -19.19 10.38 -9.25
CA SER A 24 -17.94 10.99 -9.70
C SER A 24 -17.95 12.51 -9.50
N GLU A 25 -19.02 13.19 -9.88
CA GLU A 25 -19.20 14.64 -9.64
C GLU A 25 -19.22 14.98 -8.15
N THR A 26 -19.87 14.17 -7.32
CA THR A 26 -19.89 14.35 -5.86
C THR A 26 -18.48 14.19 -5.28
N VAL A 27 -17.71 13.20 -5.70
CA VAL A 27 -16.33 12.99 -5.28
C VAL A 27 -15.46 14.21 -5.64
N ILE A 28 -15.58 14.73 -6.86
CA ILE A 28 -14.84 15.91 -7.30
C ILE A 28 -15.20 17.11 -6.43
N ARG A 29 -16.47 17.35 -6.17
CA ARG A 29 -16.94 18.49 -5.36
C ARG A 29 -16.49 18.40 -3.90
N MET A 30 -16.47 17.20 -3.31
CA MET A 30 -16.16 17.02 -1.88
C MET A 30 -14.66 16.85 -1.60
N ALA A 31 -13.93 16.27 -2.51
CA ALA A 31 -12.54 15.86 -2.29
C ALA A 31 -11.56 16.36 -3.38
N GLY A 32 -12.02 17.11 -4.38
CA GLY A 32 -11.21 17.55 -5.52
C GLY A 32 -9.92 18.26 -5.11
N ASP A 33 -9.99 19.20 -4.17
CA ASP A 33 -8.81 19.93 -3.68
C ASP A 33 -7.82 19.00 -2.98
N ARG A 34 -8.31 18.02 -2.22
CA ARG A 34 -7.47 17.05 -1.53
C ARG A 34 -6.81 16.07 -2.52
N ILE A 35 -7.57 15.63 -3.53
CA ILE A 35 -7.06 14.78 -4.61
C ILE A 35 -5.98 15.53 -5.37
N SER A 36 -6.22 16.80 -5.74
CA SER A 36 -5.23 17.64 -6.41
C SER A 36 -3.95 17.79 -5.60
N ALA A 37 -4.06 18.06 -4.30
CA ALA A 37 -2.90 18.18 -3.41
C ALA A 37 -2.09 16.87 -3.35
N VAL A 38 -2.75 15.72 -3.28
CA VAL A 38 -2.06 14.41 -3.30
C VAL A 38 -1.34 14.19 -4.63
N VAL A 39 -1.99 14.51 -5.76
CA VAL A 39 -1.39 14.38 -7.09
C VAL A 39 -0.18 15.30 -7.24
N GLU A 40 -0.25 16.56 -6.77
CA GLU A 40 0.89 17.49 -6.80
C GLU A 40 2.07 16.97 -5.98
N ILE A 41 1.83 16.45 -4.79
CA ILE A 41 2.86 15.85 -3.94
C ILE A 41 3.47 14.62 -4.63
N ALA A 42 2.66 13.75 -5.23
CA ALA A 42 3.13 12.57 -5.94
C ALA A 42 3.99 12.95 -7.16
N LEU A 43 3.58 13.95 -7.95
CA LEU A 43 4.37 14.46 -9.08
C LEU A 43 5.69 15.07 -8.62
N LYS A 44 5.68 15.85 -7.53
CA LYS A 44 6.89 16.43 -6.95
C LYS A 44 7.84 15.34 -6.47
N LEU A 45 7.32 14.32 -5.77
CA LEU A 45 8.12 13.19 -5.31
C LEU A 45 8.74 12.43 -6.50
N ASN A 46 7.93 12.11 -7.52
CA ASN A 46 8.40 11.42 -8.71
C ASN A 46 9.53 12.20 -9.41
N ARG A 47 9.39 13.52 -9.49
CA ARG A 47 10.44 14.37 -10.06
C ARG A 47 11.73 14.36 -9.23
N MET A 48 11.61 14.49 -7.91
CA MET A 48 12.77 14.43 -7.01
C MET A 48 13.50 13.09 -7.13
N LEU A 49 12.76 11.98 -7.13
CA LEU A 49 13.35 10.65 -7.27
C LEU A 49 14.00 10.42 -8.64
N GLY A 50 13.39 10.92 -9.71
CA GLY A 50 13.88 10.70 -11.08
C GLY A 50 14.99 11.67 -11.53
N GLU A 51 15.02 12.90 -11.00
CA GLU A 51 15.97 13.94 -11.44
C GLU A 51 17.10 14.20 -10.42
N GLU A 52 16.82 14.10 -9.11
CA GLU A 52 17.79 14.47 -8.06
C GLU A 52 18.56 13.26 -7.52
N VAL A 53 17.97 12.05 -7.59
CA VAL A 53 18.64 10.82 -7.15
C VAL A 53 19.25 10.11 -8.35
N THR A 54 20.48 10.49 -8.70
CA THR A 54 21.17 9.93 -9.89
C THR A 54 22.07 8.72 -9.59
N THR A 55 22.33 8.44 -8.31
CA THR A 55 23.28 7.39 -7.87
C THR A 55 22.61 6.06 -7.54
N ALA A 56 21.30 6.00 -7.50
CA ALA A 56 20.55 4.81 -7.17
C ALA A 56 19.12 4.89 -7.73
N ASP A 57 18.54 3.77 -8.09
CA ASP A 57 17.13 3.69 -8.42
C ASP A 57 16.32 3.50 -7.12
N ILE A 58 15.34 4.38 -6.89
CA ILE A 58 14.42 4.28 -5.78
C ILE A 58 13.05 3.84 -6.32
N GLU A 59 12.58 2.71 -5.83
CA GLU A 59 11.31 2.14 -6.24
C GLU A 59 10.36 1.99 -5.06
N THR A 60 9.07 2.14 -5.34
CA THR A 60 8.02 1.76 -4.38
C THR A 60 7.90 0.24 -4.33
N THR A 61 7.69 -0.30 -3.13
CA THR A 61 7.46 -1.73 -2.92
C THR A 61 6.19 -1.96 -2.12
N TRP A 62 5.55 -3.08 -2.39
CA TRP A 62 4.34 -3.54 -1.70
C TRP A 62 4.32 -5.07 -1.70
N ALA A 63 3.53 -5.64 -0.83
CA ALA A 63 3.26 -7.06 -0.80
C ALA A 63 1.92 -7.36 -1.46
N HIS A 64 1.84 -8.47 -2.18
CA HIS A 64 0.58 -8.94 -2.74
C HIS A 64 -0.23 -9.71 -1.70
N ALA A 65 -1.55 -9.76 -1.89
CA ALA A 65 -2.38 -10.68 -1.12
C ALA A 65 -1.91 -12.11 -1.32
N GLN A 66 -1.90 -12.92 -0.26
CA GLN A 66 -1.40 -14.29 -0.19
C GLN A 66 0.13 -14.45 -0.18
N ASP A 67 0.91 -13.37 -0.29
CA ASP A 67 2.36 -13.45 -0.05
C ASP A 67 2.63 -13.92 1.38
N ILE A 68 3.71 -14.69 1.54
CA ILE A 68 4.18 -15.11 2.87
C ILE A 68 4.81 -13.90 3.55
N TYR A 69 4.36 -13.61 4.78
CA TYR A 69 4.89 -12.52 5.57
C TYR A 69 6.35 -12.75 5.93
N ASP A 70 7.23 -11.82 5.55
CA ASP A 70 8.63 -11.83 5.93
C ASP A 70 8.99 -10.51 6.67
N PRO A 71 9.23 -10.57 7.99
CA PRO A 71 9.53 -9.40 8.80
C PRO A 71 10.85 -8.71 8.41
N LYS A 72 11.68 -9.31 7.53
CA LYS A 72 12.89 -8.66 7.03
C LYS A 72 12.57 -7.48 6.15
N TRP A 73 11.52 -7.58 5.32
CA TRP A 73 11.17 -6.54 4.36
C TRP A 73 9.73 -6.01 4.46
N MET A 74 8.88 -6.62 5.30
CA MET A 74 7.52 -6.17 5.60
C MET A 74 7.39 -5.76 7.06
N GLU A 75 6.39 -4.95 7.39
CA GLU A 75 5.99 -4.58 8.74
C GLU A 75 4.51 -4.88 8.93
N ASP A 76 4.15 -5.57 10.02
CA ASP A 76 2.76 -5.80 10.40
C ASP A 76 2.19 -4.50 11.00
N ASP A 77 1.18 -3.93 10.36
CA ASP A 77 0.56 -2.66 10.75
C ASP A 77 -0.06 -2.72 12.16
N TYR A 78 -0.46 -3.89 12.60
CA TYR A 78 -0.98 -4.10 13.97
C TYR A 78 0.08 -4.53 14.98
N GLY A 79 1.30 -4.82 14.52
CA GLY A 79 2.45 -5.15 15.40
C GLY A 79 2.31 -6.46 16.18
N ASN A 80 1.39 -7.32 15.82
CA ASN A 80 1.02 -8.52 16.58
C ASN A 80 1.51 -9.84 15.98
N TRP A 81 2.29 -9.81 14.88
CA TRP A 81 2.72 -11.03 14.20
C TRP A 81 3.37 -12.07 15.12
N GLN A 82 4.08 -11.61 16.17
CA GLN A 82 4.69 -12.50 17.17
C GLN A 82 3.67 -13.23 18.03
N SER A 83 2.48 -12.68 18.24
CA SER A 83 1.41 -13.29 19.04
C SER A 83 0.66 -14.38 18.29
N TYR A 84 0.79 -14.45 16.96
CA TYR A 84 0.18 -15.52 16.17
C TYR A 84 0.91 -16.88 16.29
N GLY A 85 2.01 -16.93 17.05
CA GLY A 85 2.78 -18.14 17.36
C GLY A 85 3.66 -18.58 16.17
N ALA A 86 4.43 -19.65 16.40
CA ALA A 86 5.23 -20.29 15.36
C ALA A 86 4.37 -21.10 14.36
N ARG A 87 3.14 -20.68 14.09
CA ARG A 87 2.34 -21.23 13.00
C ARG A 87 2.98 -20.75 11.71
N GLY A 88 3.46 -21.71 10.92
CA GLY A 88 4.15 -21.43 9.66
C GLY A 88 3.35 -20.46 8.78
N ASP A 89 3.98 -19.84 7.87
CA ASP A 89 3.48 -19.10 6.71
C ASP A 89 2.28 -18.18 6.98
N LEU A 90 2.47 -17.16 7.83
CA LEU A 90 1.52 -16.05 7.94
C LEU A 90 1.36 -15.40 6.57
N LYS A 91 0.12 -15.22 6.12
CA LYS A 91 -0.18 -14.67 4.79
C LYS A 91 -0.63 -13.23 4.87
N VAL A 92 -0.17 -12.45 3.91
CA VAL A 92 -0.59 -11.07 3.72
C VAL A 92 -2.03 -11.05 3.19
N LEU A 93 -2.89 -10.29 3.85
CA LEU A 93 -4.23 -9.96 3.36
C LEU A 93 -4.17 -8.80 2.35
N CYS A 94 -3.52 -7.71 2.74
CA CYS A 94 -3.34 -6.53 1.90
C CYS A 94 -2.19 -5.66 2.41
N THR A 95 -1.70 -4.78 1.55
CA THR A 95 -0.77 -3.70 1.90
C THR A 95 -1.57 -2.45 2.30
N THR A 96 -1.23 -1.84 3.43
CA THR A 96 -1.82 -0.58 3.94
C THR A 96 -0.96 0.64 3.65
N ASP A 97 0.37 0.50 3.75
CA ASP A 97 1.33 1.55 3.41
C ASP A 97 2.40 1.01 2.46
N LEU A 98 2.73 1.81 1.44
CA LEU A 98 3.80 1.48 0.51
C LEU A 98 5.16 1.58 1.18
N GLY A 99 6.06 0.68 0.83
CA GLY A 99 7.46 0.75 1.18
C GLY A 99 8.31 1.44 0.10
N LEU A 100 9.59 1.60 0.40
CA LEU A 100 10.61 2.09 -0.53
C LEU A 100 11.83 1.17 -0.49
N ARG A 101 12.38 0.86 -1.65
CA ARG A 101 13.65 0.17 -1.79
C ARG A 101 14.61 0.97 -2.66
N ARG A 102 15.89 0.77 -2.43
CA ARG A 102 16.97 1.37 -3.20
C ARG A 102 17.73 0.28 -3.92
N LEU A 103 17.85 0.42 -5.22
CA LEU A 103 18.63 -0.46 -6.09
C LEU A 103 19.91 0.28 -6.50
N ILE A 104 21.07 -0.30 -6.22
CA ILE A 104 22.38 0.20 -6.64
C ILE A 104 23.05 -0.88 -7.49
N LYS A 105 23.60 -0.49 -8.62
CA LYS A 105 24.43 -1.40 -9.41
C LYS A 105 25.73 -1.64 -8.65
N ALA A 106 26.02 -2.89 -8.33
CA ALA A 106 27.29 -3.25 -7.72
C ALA A 106 28.45 -3.05 -8.73
N ASP A 107 29.60 -2.59 -8.26
CA ASP A 107 30.79 -2.41 -9.11
C ASP A 107 31.36 -3.73 -9.62
N ASP A 108 31.01 -4.84 -8.98
CA ASP A 108 31.41 -6.20 -9.36
C ASP A 108 30.31 -6.87 -10.21
N GLU A 109 30.66 -7.97 -10.88
CA GLU A 109 29.73 -8.79 -11.70
C GLU A 109 28.51 -9.35 -10.93
N ALA A 110 28.38 -9.03 -9.64
CA ALA A 110 27.37 -9.53 -8.71
C ALA A 110 25.94 -8.96 -8.93
N GLY A 111 25.75 -8.01 -9.86
CA GLY A 111 24.41 -7.51 -10.20
C GLY A 111 23.96 -6.30 -9.37
N TRP A 112 22.69 -6.27 -8.95
CA TRP A 112 22.08 -5.18 -8.21
C TRP A 112 22.05 -5.48 -6.71
N VAL A 113 22.39 -4.46 -5.90
CA VAL A 113 22.20 -4.48 -4.45
C VAL A 113 20.86 -3.84 -4.13
N ASP A 114 19.94 -4.64 -3.58
CA ASP A 114 18.62 -4.20 -3.12
C ASP A 114 18.67 -3.91 -1.62
N THR A 115 18.20 -2.73 -1.24
CA THR A 115 18.14 -2.30 0.16
C THR A 115 16.77 -1.72 0.46
N VAL A 116 16.04 -2.31 1.39
CA VAL A 116 14.77 -1.79 1.87
C VAL A 116 15.04 -0.55 2.73
N LEU A 117 14.53 0.61 2.29
CA LEU A 117 14.62 1.88 3.01
C LEU A 117 13.45 2.05 3.96
N ILE A 118 12.24 1.73 3.49
CA ILE A 118 10.99 1.77 4.24
C ILE A 118 10.26 0.47 3.95
N LYS A 119 9.90 -0.27 4.99
CA LYS A 119 9.12 -1.50 4.83
C LYS A 119 7.68 -1.15 4.47
N PRO A 120 7.05 -1.84 3.52
CA PRO A 120 5.61 -1.75 3.32
C PRO A 120 4.90 -2.28 4.56
N LYS A 121 3.83 -1.60 4.97
CA LYS A 121 2.96 -2.11 6.03
C LYS A 121 1.89 -3.01 5.45
N VAL A 122 1.63 -4.09 6.15
CA VAL A 122 0.68 -5.13 5.71
C VAL A 122 -0.26 -5.52 6.83
N ILE A 123 -1.44 -5.99 6.46
CA ILE A 123 -2.37 -6.68 7.36
C ILE A 123 -2.26 -8.17 7.06
N LEU A 124 -2.25 -8.99 8.10
CA LEU A 124 -2.18 -10.45 8.01
C LEU A 124 -3.60 -11.06 8.06
N GLU A 125 -3.81 -12.18 7.34
CA GLU A 125 -5.13 -12.85 7.27
C GLU A 125 -5.63 -13.33 8.63
N GLU A 126 -4.73 -13.68 9.54
CA GLU A 126 -5.04 -14.15 10.88
C GLU A 126 -5.82 -13.12 11.70
N MET A 127 -5.70 -11.84 11.37
CA MET A 127 -6.50 -10.77 11.98
C MET A 127 -8.00 -10.98 11.79
N LEU A 128 -8.43 -11.51 10.64
CA LEU A 128 -9.84 -11.79 10.36
C LEU A 128 -10.35 -12.98 11.19
N SER A 129 -9.46 -13.93 11.49
CA SER A 129 -9.82 -15.14 12.23
C SER A 129 -9.89 -14.90 13.75
N SER A 130 -9.22 -13.88 14.26
CA SER A 130 -9.18 -13.53 15.69
C SER A 130 -10.33 -12.64 16.15
N SER A 131 -11.11 -12.05 15.23
CA SER A 131 -12.34 -11.33 15.54
C SER A 131 -13.49 -12.33 15.75
N SER A 132 -13.47 -13.07 16.86
CA SER A 132 -14.64 -13.79 17.34
C SER A 132 -15.80 -12.81 17.52
N PRO A 133 -17.05 -13.19 17.17
CA PRO A 133 -18.18 -12.30 17.35
C PRO A 133 -18.30 -11.92 18.82
N ILE A 134 -18.41 -10.62 19.09
CA ILE A 134 -18.81 -10.10 20.38
C ILE A 134 -20.18 -10.74 20.66
N GLU A 135 -20.20 -11.73 21.56
CA GLU A 135 -21.46 -12.22 22.11
C GLU A 135 -22.21 -11.03 22.72
N ALA A 136 -23.23 -10.58 22.04
CA ALA A 136 -24.21 -9.63 22.57
C ALA A 136 -24.90 -10.32 23.76
N LYS A 137 -24.60 -9.86 24.94
CA LYS A 137 -25.22 -10.24 26.20
C LYS A 137 -26.32 -9.26 26.51
#